data_bea8085605ce3408378afdb90e60d2a0
#
_entry.id   bea8085605ce3408378afdb90e60d2a0
#
_cell.length_a   1.000
_cell.length_b   1.000
_cell.length_c   1.000
_cell.angle_alpha   90.00
_cell.angle_beta   90.00
_cell.angle_gamma   90.00
#
_symmetry.space_group_name_H-M   'P 1'
#
loop_
_entity.id
_entity.type
_entity.pdbx_description
1 polymer ?
#
loop_
_entity_poly.entity_id
_entity_poly.type
_entity_poly.pdbx_seq_one_letter_code
_entity_poly.pdbx_strand_id
1 'polypeptide(L)'
;MRAYKAKAVERISLPDREEREANLRDAGYNVFNLDAEDVFVDLLTDSGTGTMSDEQWAAMMRGDEAYAGSESFRRLKEAVSDVMGFERIVPAHQGRGAENVLYGTLVSEGDYVPNNTHFDTTRAHVVNSGGEPVDCPVESDPGAPFQGNLDVDAVRDLADEVGAERIPAVLVTITNNSMAGQPVSVENVRRAREVADELDATFVVDACRFAENAYFVQQREEEFADASVAEVAREQLSYADAVVMSGKKDGLVNIGGFVGVREDDDELYEQARQRGILYEGFTTYGGMAGRDLEAMAVGLREAVEQEYVESRVEQVAELGELLQEVGVPIRTPTGGHAVYVDAAKFLPSIPRDQFPGQALVGELYREGGVRGVELGEFAFPGEDRPQLVRLCLPRRTYFREHLEHVAETFDAVADGRDEISGLTVVSEPSMPELRHFSAELRPAE
;
A
#
# COMPACT_ATOMS: atom_id res chain seq x y z
N MET A 1 -12.61 -18.89 5.39
CA MET A 1 -11.71 -19.85 6.15
C MET A 1 -10.29 -19.70 5.62
N ARG A 2 -9.25 -19.63 6.48
CA ARG A 2 -7.85 -19.47 6.02
C ARG A 2 -7.40 -20.65 5.17
N ALA A 3 -6.84 -20.36 3.99
CA ALA A 3 -6.43 -21.34 2.98
C ALA A 3 -4.97 -21.83 3.14
N TYR A 4 -4.36 -21.64 4.33
CA TYR A 4 -2.99 -22.05 4.59
C TYR A 4 -2.78 -22.66 5.97
N LYS A 5 -1.68 -23.41 6.12
CA LYS A 5 -1.17 -23.91 7.40
C LYS A 5 0.29 -23.52 7.56
N ALA A 6 0.71 -23.18 8.78
CA ALA A 6 2.09 -22.81 9.08
C ALA A 6 3.02 -24.03 9.01
N LYS A 7 4.15 -23.89 8.30
CA LYS A 7 5.26 -24.85 8.28
C LYS A 7 6.50 -24.33 9.00
N ALA A 8 6.62 -23.01 9.15
CA ALA A 8 7.63 -22.34 9.94
C ALA A 8 6.95 -21.44 10.96
N VAL A 9 7.58 -21.24 12.09
CA VAL A 9 7.08 -20.36 13.16
C VAL A 9 8.21 -19.45 13.62
N GLU A 10 7.87 -18.18 13.81
CA GLU A 10 8.71 -17.19 14.47
C GLU A 10 8.19 -16.98 15.87
N ARG A 11 9.09 -16.96 16.84
CA ARG A 11 8.70 -16.67 18.22
C ARG A 11 8.52 -15.17 18.39
N ILE A 12 7.37 -14.80 18.91
CA ILE A 12 7.08 -13.44 19.35
C ILE A 12 6.88 -13.45 20.86
N SER A 13 7.21 -12.36 21.52
CA SER A 13 7.02 -12.18 22.95
C SER A 13 6.32 -10.86 23.22
N LEU A 14 5.43 -10.86 24.20
CA LEU A 14 4.85 -9.63 24.73
C LEU A 14 5.72 -9.19 25.91
N PRO A 15 6.53 -8.11 25.78
CA PRO A 15 7.24 -7.53 26.91
C PRO A 15 6.26 -7.13 28.01
N ASP A 16 6.68 -7.08 29.27
CA ASP A 16 5.80 -6.61 30.31
C ASP A 16 5.49 -5.10 30.17
N ARG A 17 4.50 -4.60 30.90
CA ARG A 17 4.06 -3.20 30.76
C ARG A 17 5.16 -2.19 31.08
N GLU A 18 5.98 -2.46 32.10
CA GLU A 18 7.08 -1.57 32.51
C GLU A 18 8.16 -1.52 31.41
N GLU A 19 8.47 -2.65 30.80
CA GLU A 19 9.38 -2.73 29.65
C GLU A 19 8.82 -1.95 28.45
N ARG A 20 7.53 -2.15 28.09
CA ARG A 20 6.92 -1.39 26.97
C ARG A 20 6.90 0.12 27.21
N GLU A 21 6.64 0.55 28.46
CA GLU A 21 6.71 1.99 28.82
C GLU A 21 8.13 2.54 28.71
N ALA A 22 9.15 1.76 29.04
CA ALA A 22 10.54 2.15 28.87
C ALA A 22 10.91 2.23 27.39
N ASN A 23 10.59 1.20 26.60
CA ASN A 23 10.86 1.15 25.16
C ASN A 23 10.18 2.32 24.42
N LEU A 24 8.93 2.66 24.76
CA LEU A 24 8.23 3.78 24.15
C LEU A 24 8.90 5.13 24.47
N ARG A 25 9.38 5.32 25.71
CA ARG A 25 10.14 6.52 26.09
C ARG A 25 11.48 6.60 25.36
N ASP A 26 12.20 5.50 25.28
CA ASP A 26 13.50 5.41 24.63
C ASP A 26 13.39 5.62 23.11
N ALA A 27 12.25 5.18 22.51
CA ALA A 27 11.86 5.44 21.14
C ALA A 27 11.41 6.90 20.89
N GLY A 28 11.39 7.77 21.91
CA GLY A 28 10.90 9.15 21.79
C GLY A 28 9.42 9.22 21.42
N TYR A 29 8.59 8.32 21.91
CA TYR A 29 7.16 8.21 21.59
C TYR A 29 6.85 8.09 20.09
N ASN A 30 7.85 7.65 19.29
CA ASN A 30 7.69 7.39 17.88
C ASN A 30 7.82 5.89 17.61
N VAL A 31 6.71 5.28 17.18
CA VAL A 31 6.63 3.81 16.97
C VAL A 31 7.55 3.29 15.86
N PHE A 32 8.05 4.16 14.97
CA PHE A 32 9.08 3.78 13.99
C PHE A 32 10.45 3.52 14.60
N ASN A 33 10.71 4.05 15.80
CA ASN A 33 11.97 3.87 16.52
C ASN A 33 11.96 2.67 17.48
N LEU A 34 10.83 1.94 17.60
CA LEU A 34 10.74 0.72 18.39
C LEU A 34 11.51 -0.42 17.71
N ASP A 35 12.27 -1.18 18.48
CA ASP A 35 12.88 -2.41 18.00
C ASP A 35 11.81 -3.46 17.67
N ALA A 36 11.97 -4.18 16.56
CA ALA A 36 10.97 -5.13 16.10
C ALA A 36 10.76 -6.31 17.05
N GLU A 37 11.80 -6.71 17.81
CA GLU A 37 11.74 -7.79 18.81
C GLU A 37 10.87 -7.45 20.02
N ASP A 38 10.62 -6.16 20.27
CA ASP A 38 9.79 -5.67 21.37
C ASP A 38 8.32 -5.47 20.98
N VAL A 39 7.98 -5.67 19.70
CA VAL A 39 6.62 -5.54 19.17
C VAL A 39 5.93 -6.90 19.11
N PHE A 40 4.80 -7.05 19.80
CA PHE A 40 4.06 -8.31 19.85
C PHE A 40 3.18 -8.53 18.60
N VAL A 41 2.38 -7.53 18.22
CA VAL A 41 1.58 -7.56 16.98
C VAL A 41 1.93 -6.34 16.14
N ASP A 42 2.64 -6.57 15.05
CA ASP A 42 3.12 -5.51 14.16
C ASP A 42 2.17 -5.29 12.98
N LEU A 43 1.39 -4.22 13.06
CA LEU A 43 0.45 -3.78 12.04
C LEU A 43 0.88 -2.46 11.38
N LEU A 44 2.18 -2.15 11.41
CA LEU A 44 2.75 -0.92 10.83
C LEU A 44 2.56 -0.89 9.32
N THR A 45 2.81 -2.02 8.66
CA THR A 45 2.77 -2.13 7.20
C THR A 45 2.48 -3.56 6.73
N ASP A 46 1.83 -3.68 5.57
CA ASP A 46 1.66 -4.94 4.83
C ASP A 46 2.74 -5.15 3.76
N SER A 47 3.69 -4.20 3.63
CA SER A 47 4.69 -4.19 2.56
C SER A 47 5.94 -4.95 2.95
N GLY A 48 6.10 -6.17 2.42
CA GLY A 48 7.29 -6.99 2.61
C GLY A 48 7.38 -7.69 3.98
N THR A 49 6.32 -7.66 4.76
CA THR A 49 6.22 -8.25 6.11
C THR A 49 5.39 -9.54 6.13
N GLY A 50 4.89 -9.98 4.97
CA GLY A 50 4.11 -11.20 4.83
C GLY A 50 4.96 -12.48 4.82
N THR A 51 4.28 -13.61 5.00
CA THR A 51 4.88 -14.94 4.97
C THR A 51 4.81 -15.53 3.57
N MET A 52 5.94 -15.98 3.05
CA MET A 52 6.04 -16.69 1.77
C MET A 52 5.59 -18.16 1.90
N SER A 53 5.03 -18.70 0.80
CA SER A 53 4.64 -20.10 0.70
C SER A 53 5.84 -21.05 0.62
N ASP A 54 5.61 -22.33 0.83
CA ASP A 54 6.62 -23.36 0.62
C ASP A 54 7.02 -23.48 -0.86
N GLU A 55 6.13 -23.18 -1.80
CA GLU A 55 6.44 -23.13 -3.23
C GLU A 55 7.35 -21.93 -3.56
N GLN A 56 7.13 -20.76 -2.92
CA GLN A 56 8.04 -19.63 -3.04
C GLN A 56 9.43 -19.96 -2.49
N TRP A 57 9.53 -20.59 -1.31
CA TRP A 57 10.80 -21.05 -0.75
C TRP A 57 11.50 -22.08 -1.64
N ALA A 58 10.75 -23.03 -2.22
CA ALA A 58 11.30 -24.00 -3.17
C ALA A 58 11.79 -23.32 -4.46
N ALA A 59 11.07 -22.30 -4.94
CA ALA A 59 11.46 -21.51 -6.10
C ALA A 59 12.76 -20.75 -5.86
N MET A 60 12.92 -20.14 -4.69
CA MET A 60 14.18 -19.45 -4.31
C MET A 60 15.41 -20.33 -4.44
N MET A 61 15.30 -21.63 -4.15
CA MET A 61 16.41 -22.59 -4.30
C MET A 61 16.79 -22.86 -5.76
N ARG A 62 15.97 -22.46 -6.73
CA ARG A 62 16.25 -22.61 -8.17
C ARG A 62 16.76 -21.32 -8.81
N GLY A 63 16.75 -20.21 -8.06
CA GLY A 63 17.19 -18.92 -8.57
C GLY A 63 18.61 -18.97 -9.15
N ASP A 64 18.79 -18.39 -10.33
CA ASP A 64 20.10 -18.22 -10.95
C ASP A 64 20.67 -16.82 -10.63
N GLU A 65 21.98 -16.78 -10.39
CA GLU A 65 22.67 -15.51 -10.10
C GLU A 65 23.33 -14.95 -11.39
N ALA A 66 22.62 -15.03 -12.52
CA ALA A 66 23.10 -14.54 -13.79
C ALA A 66 22.96 -13.01 -13.92
N TYR A 67 24.03 -12.31 -14.23
CA TYR A 67 24.00 -10.85 -14.44
C TYR A 67 23.18 -10.48 -15.70
N ALA A 68 23.28 -11.25 -16.75
CA ALA A 68 22.58 -11.04 -18.00
C ALA A 68 21.95 -12.34 -18.52
N GLY A 69 20.74 -12.26 -19.08
CA GLY A 69 20.03 -13.42 -19.62
C GLY A 69 19.53 -14.40 -18.57
N SER A 70 19.21 -13.89 -17.37
CA SER A 70 18.70 -14.67 -16.23
C SER A 70 17.47 -15.50 -16.60
N GLU A 71 17.50 -16.78 -16.25
CA GLU A 71 16.34 -17.66 -16.41
C GLU A 71 15.24 -17.32 -15.40
N SER A 72 15.61 -16.90 -14.20
CA SER A 72 14.69 -16.43 -13.16
C SER A 72 13.92 -15.18 -13.62
N PHE A 73 14.58 -14.25 -14.31
CA PHE A 73 13.90 -13.10 -14.92
C PHE A 73 12.88 -13.52 -16.01
N ARG A 74 13.24 -14.52 -16.84
CA ARG A 74 12.31 -15.04 -17.85
C ARG A 74 11.05 -15.63 -17.20
N ARG A 75 11.20 -16.37 -16.08
CA ARG A 75 10.06 -16.92 -15.33
C ARG A 75 9.22 -15.84 -14.68
N LEU A 76 9.85 -14.78 -14.17
CA LEU A 76 9.10 -13.61 -13.68
C LEU A 76 8.31 -12.95 -14.80
N LYS A 77 8.95 -12.71 -15.95
CA LYS A 77 8.29 -12.14 -17.13
C LYS A 77 7.10 -12.99 -17.58
N GLU A 78 7.25 -14.30 -17.62
CA GLU A 78 6.16 -15.24 -17.93
C GLU A 78 5.01 -15.10 -16.90
N ALA A 79 5.32 -15.02 -15.60
CA ALA A 79 4.30 -14.85 -14.57
C ALA A 79 3.55 -13.53 -14.69
N VAL A 80 4.26 -12.42 -14.97
CA VAL A 80 3.64 -11.11 -15.19
C VAL A 80 2.76 -11.13 -16.45
N SER A 81 3.22 -11.73 -17.53
CA SER A 81 2.40 -11.91 -18.74
C SER A 81 1.15 -12.73 -18.48
N ASP A 82 1.28 -13.86 -17.78
CA ASP A 82 0.15 -14.75 -17.46
C ASP A 82 -0.89 -14.08 -16.58
N VAL A 83 -0.46 -13.36 -15.53
CA VAL A 83 -1.35 -12.81 -14.48
C VAL A 83 -1.83 -11.41 -14.85
N MET A 84 -0.94 -10.55 -15.35
CA MET A 84 -1.21 -9.11 -15.53
C MET A 84 -1.31 -8.68 -16.99
N GLY A 85 -0.87 -9.52 -17.95
CA GLY A 85 -0.95 -9.23 -19.37
C GLY A 85 0.13 -8.27 -19.91
N PHE A 86 1.26 -8.11 -19.20
CA PHE A 86 2.39 -7.29 -19.65
C PHE A 86 3.58 -8.18 -20.03
N GLU A 87 4.03 -8.07 -21.26
CA GLU A 87 5.19 -8.85 -21.75
C GLU A 87 6.51 -8.10 -21.64
N ARG A 88 6.47 -6.78 -21.46
CA ARG A 88 7.64 -5.92 -21.26
C ARG A 88 7.69 -5.43 -19.83
N ILE A 89 8.72 -5.84 -19.10
CA ILE A 89 8.91 -5.42 -17.71
C ILE A 89 10.31 -4.87 -17.48
N VAL A 90 10.40 -3.86 -16.63
CA VAL A 90 11.65 -3.34 -16.06
C VAL A 90 11.64 -3.67 -14.57
N PRO A 91 12.44 -4.63 -14.12
CA PRO A 91 12.46 -5.03 -12.72
C PRO A 91 13.11 -3.95 -11.84
N ALA A 92 12.65 -3.87 -10.59
CA ALA A 92 13.16 -2.98 -9.56
C ALA A 92 13.16 -3.68 -8.20
N HIS A 93 14.01 -3.23 -7.29
CA HIS A 93 14.13 -3.88 -5.96
C HIS A 93 12.87 -3.71 -5.09
N GLN A 94 12.01 -2.73 -5.37
CA GLN A 94 10.71 -2.51 -4.72
C GLN A 94 9.86 -1.48 -5.49
N GLY A 95 8.62 -1.24 -5.03
CA GLY A 95 7.68 -0.32 -5.67
C GLY A 95 8.24 1.09 -5.88
N ARG A 96 8.86 1.71 -4.85
CA ARG A 96 9.43 3.06 -5.01
C ARG A 96 10.58 3.13 -6.02
N GLY A 97 11.30 2.04 -6.26
CA GLY A 97 12.27 1.95 -7.35
C GLY A 97 11.57 1.94 -8.72
N ALA A 98 10.49 1.17 -8.85
CA ALA A 98 9.65 1.16 -10.04
C ALA A 98 8.98 2.54 -10.29
N GLU A 99 8.49 3.20 -9.23
CA GLU A 99 7.96 4.58 -9.29
C GLU A 99 9.02 5.57 -9.79
N ASN A 100 10.25 5.51 -9.26
CA ASN A 100 11.35 6.34 -9.76
C ASN A 100 11.63 6.11 -11.23
N VAL A 101 11.61 4.85 -11.67
CA VAL A 101 11.84 4.50 -13.07
C VAL A 101 10.73 5.07 -13.96
N LEU A 102 9.47 4.85 -13.64
CA LEU A 102 8.35 5.25 -14.50
C LEU A 102 8.09 6.77 -14.44
N TYR A 103 7.88 7.33 -13.25
CA TYR A 103 7.52 8.76 -13.13
C TYR A 103 8.67 9.68 -13.47
N GLY A 104 9.92 9.29 -13.20
CA GLY A 104 11.08 10.05 -13.67
C GLY A 104 11.34 9.92 -15.18
N THR A 105 10.60 9.06 -15.89
CA THR A 105 10.57 8.98 -17.36
C THR A 105 9.43 9.82 -17.93
N LEU A 106 8.24 9.75 -17.33
CA LEU A 106 7.02 10.38 -17.85
C LEU A 106 6.91 11.87 -17.48
N VAL A 107 7.35 12.26 -16.27
CA VAL A 107 7.05 13.58 -15.70
C VAL A 107 8.22 14.54 -15.86
N SER A 108 7.91 15.76 -16.27
CA SER A 108 8.84 16.87 -16.46
C SER A 108 8.44 18.10 -15.61
N GLU A 109 9.30 19.10 -15.57
CA GLU A 109 9.03 20.36 -14.86
C GLU A 109 7.77 21.06 -15.39
N GLY A 110 6.83 21.31 -14.51
CA GLY A 110 5.60 22.02 -14.79
C GLY A 110 4.45 21.12 -15.28
N ASP A 111 4.62 19.81 -15.29
CA ASP A 111 3.54 18.86 -15.58
C ASP A 111 2.60 18.71 -14.38
N TYR A 112 1.36 18.33 -14.66
CA TYR A 112 0.35 17.96 -13.66
C TYR A 112 0.01 16.49 -13.81
N VAL A 113 -0.07 15.79 -12.68
CA VAL A 113 -0.32 14.34 -12.67
C VAL A 113 -1.56 14.05 -11.82
N PRO A 114 -2.75 13.88 -12.45
CA PRO A 114 -3.96 13.48 -11.73
C PRO A 114 -3.93 12.00 -11.33
N ASN A 115 -4.44 11.72 -10.13
CA ASN A 115 -4.62 10.38 -9.57
C ASN A 115 -5.89 10.34 -8.71
N ASN A 116 -6.47 9.16 -8.50
CA ASN A 116 -7.56 9.01 -7.54
C ASN A 116 -7.15 9.40 -6.10
N THR A 117 -5.93 9.07 -5.66
CA THR A 117 -5.13 9.75 -4.62
C THR A 117 -3.70 9.26 -4.68
N HIS A 118 -2.75 10.16 -4.55
CA HIS A 118 -1.34 9.78 -4.52
C HIS A 118 -0.97 9.11 -3.19
N PHE A 119 -0.23 8.02 -3.31
CA PHE A 119 0.54 7.51 -2.19
C PHE A 119 1.75 8.44 -1.94
N ASP A 120 2.30 8.46 -0.72
CA ASP A 120 3.40 9.36 -0.33
C ASP A 120 4.62 9.27 -1.27
N THR A 121 5.08 8.06 -1.62
CA THR A 121 6.22 7.91 -2.54
C THR A 121 5.87 8.25 -3.99
N THR A 122 4.65 7.99 -4.45
CA THR A 122 4.18 8.41 -5.78
C THR A 122 4.19 9.93 -5.89
N ARG A 123 3.60 10.62 -4.89
CA ARG A 123 3.62 12.09 -4.77
C ARG A 123 5.05 12.63 -4.78
N ALA A 124 5.93 12.03 -3.98
CA ALA A 124 7.32 12.45 -3.87
C ALA A 124 8.09 12.30 -5.19
N HIS A 125 7.84 11.23 -5.97
CA HIS A 125 8.49 11.05 -7.27
C HIS A 125 7.97 12.02 -8.33
N VAL A 126 6.68 12.34 -8.34
CA VAL A 126 6.11 13.38 -9.22
C VAL A 126 6.74 14.74 -8.91
N VAL A 127 6.76 15.14 -7.63
CA VAL A 127 7.39 16.41 -7.20
C VAL A 127 8.88 16.44 -7.50
N ASN A 128 9.61 15.35 -7.24
CA ASN A 128 11.05 15.28 -7.51
C ASN A 128 11.37 15.35 -9.01
N SER A 129 10.43 15.00 -9.88
CA SER A 129 10.55 15.15 -11.34
C SER A 129 10.15 16.55 -11.83
N GLY A 130 9.69 17.44 -10.93
CA GLY A 130 9.29 18.81 -11.23
C GLY A 130 7.80 18.96 -11.57
N GLY A 131 7.01 17.90 -11.44
CA GLY A 131 5.57 17.91 -11.66
C GLY A 131 4.77 18.23 -10.39
N GLU A 132 3.48 18.49 -10.58
CA GLU A 132 2.50 18.74 -9.53
C GLU A 132 1.52 17.56 -9.43
N PRO A 133 1.49 16.82 -8.31
CA PRO A 133 0.53 15.74 -8.09
C PRO A 133 -0.83 16.32 -7.69
N VAL A 134 -1.89 15.95 -8.43
CA VAL A 134 -3.26 16.40 -8.20
C VAL A 134 -4.14 15.22 -7.81
N ASP A 135 -4.72 15.27 -6.60
CA ASP A 135 -5.65 14.23 -6.16
C ASP A 135 -7.06 14.53 -6.66
N CYS A 136 -7.65 13.58 -7.37
CA CYS A 136 -8.99 13.63 -7.93
C CYS A 136 -9.84 12.44 -7.44
N PRO A 137 -10.08 12.28 -6.12
CA PRO A 137 -10.93 11.21 -5.61
C PRO A 137 -12.40 11.52 -5.87
N VAL A 138 -13.22 10.48 -6.08
CA VAL A 138 -14.66 10.67 -6.09
C VAL A 138 -15.18 11.09 -4.72
N GLU A 139 -16.15 11.99 -4.68
CA GLU A 139 -17.00 12.16 -3.52
C GLU A 139 -18.02 11.02 -3.49
N SER A 140 -18.00 10.22 -2.45
CA SER A 140 -18.90 9.07 -2.32
C SER A 140 -19.60 9.03 -0.97
N ASP A 141 -20.86 8.54 -0.99
CA ASP A 141 -21.59 8.29 0.24
C ASP A 141 -20.90 7.20 1.08
N PRO A 142 -20.95 7.29 2.42
CA PRO A 142 -20.49 6.21 3.29
C PRO A 142 -21.20 4.88 2.94
N GLY A 143 -20.40 3.83 2.67
CA GLY A 143 -20.92 2.52 2.26
C GLY A 143 -21.07 2.32 0.76
N ALA A 144 -20.72 3.30 -0.08
CA ALA A 144 -20.62 3.08 -1.52
C ALA A 144 -19.64 1.96 -1.86
N PRO A 145 -19.92 1.12 -2.88
CA PRO A 145 -19.12 -0.10 -3.13
C PRO A 145 -17.68 0.19 -3.61
N PHE A 146 -17.45 1.34 -4.27
CA PHE A 146 -16.17 1.69 -4.90
C PHE A 146 -15.75 3.12 -4.56
N GLN A 147 -15.45 3.34 -3.28
CA GLN A 147 -15.03 4.67 -2.78
C GLN A 147 -13.59 5.04 -3.22
N GLY A 148 -12.86 4.10 -3.82
CA GLY A 148 -11.50 4.31 -4.33
C GLY A 148 -11.44 4.89 -5.75
N ASN A 149 -12.57 5.09 -6.43
CA ASN A 149 -12.64 5.55 -7.82
C ASN A 149 -11.95 6.90 -8.05
N LEU A 150 -11.50 7.12 -9.28
CA LEU A 150 -11.05 8.41 -9.81
C LEU A 150 -12.26 9.24 -10.24
N ASP A 151 -12.29 10.52 -9.88
CA ASP A 151 -13.21 11.50 -10.45
C ASP A 151 -12.68 11.94 -11.83
N VAL A 152 -13.22 11.33 -12.88
CA VAL A 152 -12.78 11.60 -14.25
C VAL A 152 -13.21 13.00 -14.75
N ASP A 153 -14.25 13.58 -14.17
CA ASP A 153 -14.68 14.93 -14.54
C ASP A 153 -13.75 15.98 -13.90
N ALA A 154 -13.25 15.72 -12.66
CA ALA A 154 -12.20 16.54 -12.06
C ALA A 154 -10.89 16.51 -12.87
N VAL A 155 -10.57 15.38 -13.51
CA VAL A 155 -9.40 15.30 -14.42
C VAL A 155 -9.62 16.15 -15.67
N ARG A 156 -10.83 16.16 -16.25
CA ARG A 156 -11.16 17.04 -17.40
C ARG A 156 -11.13 18.51 -17.02
N ASP A 157 -11.68 18.86 -15.85
CA ASP A 157 -11.64 20.24 -15.33
C ASP A 157 -10.18 20.72 -15.12
N LEU A 158 -9.31 19.84 -14.60
CA LEU A 158 -7.88 20.13 -14.50
C LEU A 158 -7.25 20.38 -15.88
N ALA A 159 -7.56 19.54 -16.89
CA ALA A 159 -7.04 19.71 -18.25
C ALA A 159 -7.51 21.01 -18.91
N ASP A 160 -8.76 21.43 -18.64
CA ASP A 160 -9.30 22.72 -19.11
C ASP A 160 -8.58 23.92 -18.44
N GLU A 161 -8.14 23.75 -17.17
CA GLU A 161 -7.43 24.81 -16.45
C GLU A 161 -5.96 24.94 -16.87
N VAL A 162 -5.23 23.82 -16.97
CA VAL A 162 -3.76 23.83 -17.14
C VAL A 162 -3.30 23.61 -18.58
N GLY A 163 -4.15 23.03 -19.44
CA GLY A 163 -3.83 22.54 -20.80
C GLY A 163 -3.51 21.04 -20.81
N ALA A 164 -4.13 20.30 -21.74
CA ALA A 164 -3.97 18.85 -21.85
C ALA A 164 -2.51 18.43 -22.06
N GLU A 165 -1.74 19.25 -22.80
CA GLU A 165 -0.32 19.01 -23.06
C GLU A 165 0.59 19.03 -21.82
N ARG A 166 0.07 19.49 -20.69
CA ARG A 166 0.76 19.48 -19.37
C ARG A 166 0.37 18.29 -18.51
N ILE A 167 -0.43 17.37 -19.02
CA ILE A 167 -0.84 16.15 -18.32
C ILE A 167 -0.23 14.94 -19.04
N PRO A 168 1.02 14.55 -18.72
CA PRO A 168 1.69 13.46 -19.42
C PRO A 168 1.14 12.08 -19.04
N ALA A 169 0.47 11.98 -17.90
CA ALA A 169 -0.08 10.72 -17.40
C ALA A 169 -1.32 10.94 -16.54
N VAL A 170 -2.27 10.00 -16.62
CA VAL A 170 -3.40 9.85 -15.71
C VAL A 170 -3.17 8.57 -14.90
N LEU A 171 -3.24 8.67 -13.58
CA LEU A 171 -2.94 7.57 -12.66
C LEU A 171 -4.21 7.03 -11.98
N VAL A 172 -4.23 5.72 -11.72
CA VAL A 172 -5.22 5.08 -10.84
C VAL A 172 -4.52 4.09 -9.93
N THR A 173 -4.66 4.27 -8.62
CA THR A 173 -4.12 3.37 -7.59
C THR A 173 -5.16 2.35 -7.16
N ILE A 174 -4.86 1.05 -7.27
CA ILE A 174 -5.73 -0.07 -6.92
C ILE A 174 -5.05 -1.02 -5.90
N THR A 175 -5.68 -1.36 -4.73
CA THR A 175 -6.76 -0.60 -4.10
C THR A 175 -6.25 0.77 -3.66
N ASN A 176 -7.11 1.77 -3.56
CA ASN A 176 -6.70 3.13 -3.18
C ASN A 176 -6.33 3.20 -1.69
N ASN A 177 -5.01 3.13 -1.40
CA ASN A 177 -4.47 3.09 -0.05
C ASN A 177 -4.83 4.34 0.77
N SER A 178 -4.72 5.53 0.18
CA SER A 178 -4.99 6.80 0.86
C SER A 178 -6.48 7.01 1.16
N MET A 179 -7.34 6.30 0.44
CA MET A 179 -8.80 6.23 0.69
C MET A 179 -9.18 4.99 1.48
N ALA A 180 -8.40 4.66 2.50
CA ALA A 180 -8.64 3.53 3.41
C ALA A 180 -8.65 2.14 2.72
N GLY A 181 -7.86 1.96 1.67
CA GLY A 181 -7.78 0.70 0.94
C GLY A 181 -9.03 0.35 0.13
N GLN A 182 -9.82 1.37 -0.22
CA GLN A 182 -11.08 1.17 -0.96
C GLN A 182 -10.82 0.75 -2.41
N PRO A 183 -11.64 -0.15 -2.96
CA PRO A 183 -11.48 -0.62 -4.31
C PRO A 183 -11.93 0.40 -5.36
N VAL A 184 -11.40 0.20 -6.56
CA VAL A 184 -11.77 0.89 -7.80
C VAL A 184 -12.54 -0.07 -8.70
N SER A 185 -13.65 0.37 -9.29
CA SER A 185 -14.43 -0.44 -10.23
C SER A 185 -13.74 -0.56 -11.59
N VAL A 186 -14.00 -1.66 -12.31
CA VAL A 186 -13.53 -1.81 -13.70
C VAL A 186 -14.17 -0.75 -14.60
N GLU A 187 -15.43 -0.41 -14.35
CA GLU A 187 -16.10 0.67 -15.07
C GLU A 187 -15.36 2.01 -14.91
N ASN A 188 -14.87 2.31 -13.70
CA ASN A 188 -14.08 3.53 -13.48
C ASN A 188 -12.70 3.46 -14.17
N VAL A 189 -12.06 2.30 -14.20
CA VAL A 189 -10.80 2.11 -14.93
C VAL A 189 -11.00 2.34 -16.45
N ARG A 190 -12.11 1.85 -17.02
CA ARG A 190 -12.50 2.12 -18.42
C ARG A 190 -12.65 3.62 -18.69
N ARG A 191 -13.39 4.32 -17.84
CA ARG A 191 -13.58 5.77 -17.94
C ARG A 191 -12.28 6.55 -17.78
N ALA A 192 -11.39 6.10 -16.87
CA ALA A 192 -10.06 6.71 -16.72
C ALA A 192 -9.21 6.53 -17.98
N ARG A 193 -9.28 5.35 -18.66
CA ARG A 193 -8.65 5.12 -19.97
C ARG A 193 -9.20 6.08 -21.01
N GLU A 194 -10.52 6.25 -21.10
CA GLU A 194 -11.14 7.17 -22.08
C GLU A 194 -10.63 8.61 -21.89
N VAL A 195 -10.53 9.08 -20.64
CA VAL A 195 -10.01 10.41 -20.34
C VAL A 195 -8.52 10.53 -20.70
N ALA A 196 -7.72 9.53 -20.41
CA ALA A 196 -6.32 9.52 -20.80
C ALA A 196 -6.16 9.59 -22.34
N ASP A 197 -7.01 8.86 -23.10
CA ASP A 197 -7.06 8.95 -24.57
C ASP A 197 -7.48 10.35 -25.07
N GLU A 198 -8.48 10.98 -24.43
CA GLU A 198 -8.91 12.34 -24.76
C GLU A 198 -7.78 13.36 -24.60
N LEU A 199 -6.87 13.13 -23.62
CA LEU A 199 -5.76 14.02 -23.30
C LEU A 199 -4.45 13.68 -24.01
N ASP A 200 -4.38 12.58 -24.79
CA ASP A 200 -3.15 12.01 -25.33
C ASP A 200 -2.09 11.72 -24.22
N ALA A 201 -2.58 11.28 -23.05
CA ALA A 201 -1.79 11.02 -21.85
C ALA A 201 -1.60 9.52 -21.63
N THR A 202 -0.46 9.12 -21.04
CA THR A 202 -0.20 7.74 -20.63
C THR A 202 -1.13 7.33 -19.49
N PHE A 203 -1.90 6.25 -19.66
CA PHE A 203 -2.71 5.71 -18.57
C PHE A 203 -1.91 4.73 -17.71
N VAL A 204 -1.68 5.07 -16.46
CA VAL A 204 -0.87 4.27 -15.52
C VAL A 204 -1.73 3.72 -14.40
N VAL A 205 -1.61 2.42 -14.12
CA VAL A 205 -2.21 1.80 -12.94
C VAL A 205 -1.12 1.45 -11.93
N ASP A 206 -1.23 2.00 -10.71
CA ASP A 206 -0.51 1.45 -9.56
C ASP A 206 -1.19 0.15 -9.12
N ALA A 207 -0.58 -0.96 -9.53
CA ALA A 207 -1.14 -2.30 -9.40
C ALA A 207 -0.70 -3.02 -8.11
N CYS A 208 -0.22 -2.28 -7.11
CA CYS A 208 0.37 -2.88 -5.91
C CYS A 208 -0.58 -3.84 -5.17
N ARG A 209 -1.90 -3.62 -5.23
CA ARG A 209 -2.93 -4.49 -4.62
C ARG A 209 -4.00 -4.89 -5.64
N PHE A 210 -3.56 -5.29 -6.81
CA PHE A 210 -4.40 -5.62 -7.96
C PHE A 210 -5.31 -6.83 -7.71
N ALA A 211 -4.84 -7.82 -6.96
CA ALA A 211 -5.61 -9.03 -6.65
C ALA A 211 -6.69 -8.75 -5.61
N GLU A 212 -6.39 -7.97 -4.56
CA GLU A 212 -7.38 -7.51 -3.60
C GLU A 212 -8.48 -6.68 -4.31
N ASN A 213 -8.10 -5.78 -5.23
CA ASN A 213 -9.06 -5.00 -6.03
C ASN A 213 -9.94 -5.90 -6.90
N ALA A 214 -9.31 -6.84 -7.61
CA ALA A 214 -10.04 -7.78 -8.48
C ALA A 214 -11.07 -8.62 -7.71
N TYR A 215 -10.74 -9.04 -6.49
CA TYR A 215 -11.70 -9.72 -5.62
C TYR A 215 -12.89 -8.84 -5.26
N PHE A 216 -12.69 -7.57 -4.90
CA PHE A 216 -13.80 -6.65 -4.64
C PHE A 216 -14.65 -6.39 -5.87
N VAL A 217 -14.05 -6.27 -7.05
CA VAL A 217 -14.78 -6.15 -8.31
C VAL A 217 -15.65 -7.39 -8.55
N GLN A 218 -15.07 -8.60 -8.41
CA GLN A 218 -15.82 -9.85 -8.53
C GLN A 218 -17.04 -9.90 -7.58
N GLN A 219 -16.89 -9.39 -6.37
CA GLN A 219 -17.96 -9.41 -5.36
C GLN A 219 -19.01 -8.31 -5.54
N ARG A 220 -18.74 -7.23 -6.27
CA ARG A 220 -19.55 -6.00 -6.25
C ARG A 220 -20.00 -5.52 -7.63
N GLU A 221 -19.38 -5.98 -8.73
CA GLU A 221 -19.82 -5.69 -10.10
C GLU A 221 -20.50 -6.92 -10.71
N GLU A 222 -21.78 -6.78 -11.11
CA GLU A 222 -22.59 -7.87 -11.66
C GLU A 222 -21.95 -8.50 -12.93
N GLU A 223 -21.24 -7.69 -13.73
CA GLU A 223 -20.52 -8.13 -14.94
C GLU A 223 -19.47 -9.21 -14.62
N PHE A 224 -18.88 -9.18 -13.43
CA PHE A 224 -17.77 -10.05 -13.04
C PHE A 224 -18.13 -11.12 -12.00
N ALA A 225 -19.41 -11.26 -11.65
CA ALA A 225 -19.83 -12.17 -10.58
C ALA A 225 -19.47 -13.65 -10.83
N ASP A 226 -19.38 -14.07 -12.09
CA ASP A 226 -19.03 -15.44 -12.49
C ASP A 226 -17.55 -15.55 -12.98
N ALA A 227 -16.80 -14.46 -13.01
CA ALA A 227 -15.39 -14.45 -13.42
C ALA A 227 -14.48 -14.88 -12.27
N SER A 228 -13.34 -15.49 -12.59
CA SER A 228 -12.28 -15.73 -11.61
C SER A 228 -11.55 -14.43 -11.25
N VAL A 229 -10.93 -14.39 -10.06
CA VAL A 229 -10.08 -13.24 -9.66
C VAL A 229 -8.98 -12.97 -10.69
N ALA A 230 -8.39 -14.03 -11.27
CA ALA A 230 -7.37 -13.90 -12.31
C ALA A 230 -7.90 -13.23 -13.59
N GLU A 231 -9.12 -13.56 -14.03
CA GLU A 231 -9.75 -12.93 -15.19
C GLU A 231 -10.05 -11.46 -14.92
N VAL A 232 -10.59 -11.14 -13.76
CA VAL A 232 -10.84 -9.74 -13.35
C VAL A 232 -9.54 -8.95 -13.24
N ALA A 233 -8.49 -9.55 -12.66
CA ALA A 233 -7.17 -8.93 -12.55
C ALA A 233 -6.59 -8.57 -13.93
N ARG A 234 -6.71 -9.47 -14.91
CA ARG A 234 -6.28 -9.19 -16.30
C ARG A 234 -7.13 -8.09 -16.94
N GLU A 235 -8.45 -8.16 -16.76
CA GLU A 235 -9.38 -7.19 -17.35
C GLU A 235 -9.08 -5.77 -16.84
N GLN A 236 -9.02 -5.55 -15.53
CA GLN A 236 -8.76 -4.23 -14.96
C GLN A 236 -7.40 -3.63 -15.40
N LEU A 237 -6.38 -4.47 -15.62
CA LEU A 237 -5.07 -4.03 -16.06
C LEU A 237 -4.94 -3.92 -17.58
N SER A 238 -5.90 -4.47 -18.34
CA SER A 238 -5.88 -4.46 -19.81
C SER A 238 -5.99 -3.06 -20.39
N TYR A 239 -6.54 -2.12 -19.66
CA TYR A 239 -6.74 -0.72 -20.07
C TYR A 239 -5.50 0.16 -19.88
N ALA A 240 -4.53 -0.25 -19.05
CA ALA A 240 -3.35 0.55 -18.75
C ALA A 240 -2.27 0.45 -19.84
N ASP A 241 -1.61 1.56 -20.17
CA ASP A 241 -0.41 1.59 -21.01
C ASP A 241 0.81 1.12 -20.22
N ALA A 242 0.86 1.48 -18.92
CA ALA A 242 1.90 1.02 -18.02
C ALA A 242 1.35 0.71 -16.62
N VAL A 243 2.07 -0.14 -15.90
CA VAL A 243 1.80 -0.43 -14.49
C VAL A 243 3.05 -0.24 -13.64
N VAL A 244 2.83 0.21 -12.40
CA VAL A 244 3.84 0.15 -11.34
C VAL A 244 3.44 -0.93 -10.35
N MET A 245 4.38 -1.81 -10.00
CA MET A 245 4.13 -2.90 -9.08
C MET A 245 5.15 -2.93 -7.96
N SER A 246 4.66 -2.96 -6.71
CA SER A 246 5.45 -3.38 -5.57
C SER A 246 5.15 -4.85 -5.28
N GLY A 247 6.08 -5.74 -5.57
CA GLY A 247 5.96 -7.16 -5.27
C GLY A 247 5.81 -7.46 -3.77
N LYS A 248 6.20 -6.50 -2.93
CA LYS A 248 6.10 -6.58 -1.46
C LYS A 248 4.65 -6.58 -0.93
N LYS A 249 3.66 -6.47 -1.81
CA LYS A 249 2.23 -6.52 -1.50
C LYS A 249 1.61 -7.76 -2.17
N ASP A 250 0.86 -7.61 -3.26
CA ASP A 250 0.26 -8.77 -3.95
C ASP A 250 1.25 -9.63 -4.76
N GLY A 251 2.52 -9.24 -4.86
CA GLY A 251 3.58 -10.15 -5.30
C GLY A 251 3.99 -11.18 -4.23
N LEU A 252 3.47 -11.06 -3.00
CA LEU A 252 3.68 -11.97 -1.85
C LEU A 252 5.15 -12.20 -1.48
N VAL A 253 6.03 -11.22 -1.75
CA VAL A 253 7.47 -11.30 -1.46
C VAL A 253 7.92 -10.23 -0.48
N ASN A 254 9.10 -10.44 0.11
CA ASN A 254 9.70 -9.49 1.05
C ASN A 254 10.51 -8.40 0.35
N ILE A 255 10.88 -8.59 -0.92
CA ILE A 255 11.57 -7.63 -1.78
C ILE A 255 11.11 -7.81 -3.23
N GLY A 256 11.12 -6.75 -4.01
CA GLY A 256 10.84 -6.81 -5.44
C GLY A 256 9.75 -5.85 -5.91
N GLY A 257 9.80 -5.54 -7.18
CA GLY A 257 8.85 -4.72 -7.92
C GLY A 257 9.23 -4.65 -9.40
N PHE A 258 8.42 -3.99 -10.18
CA PHE A 258 8.70 -3.76 -11.60
C PHE A 258 7.80 -2.64 -12.17
N VAL A 259 8.21 -2.12 -13.31
CA VAL A 259 7.35 -1.40 -14.26
C VAL A 259 6.95 -2.37 -15.36
N GLY A 260 5.66 -2.47 -15.68
CA GLY A 260 5.16 -3.13 -16.88
C GLY A 260 4.78 -2.09 -17.93
N VAL A 261 5.10 -2.32 -19.20
CA VAL A 261 4.76 -1.43 -20.33
C VAL A 261 4.13 -2.27 -21.43
N ARG A 262 3.12 -1.74 -22.14
CA ARG A 262 2.49 -2.40 -23.28
C ARG A 262 3.47 -2.66 -24.41
N GLU A 263 3.20 -3.69 -25.21
CA GLU A 263 4.09 -4.12 -26.29
C GLU A 263 4.22 -3.11 -27.44
N ASP A 264 3.22 -2.29 -27.64
CA ASP A 264 3.13 -1.29 -28.70
C ASP A 264 3.81 0.05 -28.36
N ASP A 265 4.22 0.25 -27.09
CA ASP A 265 4.99 1.43 -26.66
C ASP A 265 6.50 1.12 -26.52
N ASP A 266 7.19 1.09 -27.66
CA ASP A 266 8.64 0.88 -27.70
C ASP A 266 9.41 2.03 -27.04
N GLU A 267 8.93 3.25 -27.17
CA GLU A 267 9.62 4.44 -26.67
C GLU A 267 9.62 4.50 -25.17
N LEU A 268 8.47 4.39 -24.53
CA LEU A 268 8.34 4.37 -23.06
C LEU A 268 9.15 3.22 -22.45
N TYR A 269 9.05 2.02 -23.07
CA TYR A 269 9.81 0.87 -22.58
C TYR A 269 11.31 1.10 -22.61
N GLU A 270 11.88 1.60 -23.72
CA GLU A 270 13.31 1.84 -23.83
C GLU A 270 13.80 2.94 -22.89
N GLN A 271 13.03 4.01 -22.70
CA GLN A 271 13.35 5.07 -21.74
C GLN A 271 13.32 4.55 -20.30
N ALA A 272 12.26 3.84 -19.91
CA ALA A 272 12.15 3.21 -18.60
C ALA A 272 13.28 2.19 -18.35
N ARG A 273 13.63 1.37 -19.36
CA ARG A 273 14.74 0.43 -19.30
C ARG A 273 16.08 1.10 -19.07
N GLN A 274 16.37 2.20 -19.78
CA GLN A 274 17.61 2.96 -19.58
C GLN A 274 17.69 3.57 -18.19
N ARG A 275 16.59 4.14 -17.70
CA ARG A 275 16.52 4.68 -16.36
C ARG A 275 16.66 3.56 -15.30
N GLY A 276 16.03 2.41 -15.51
CA GLY A 276 16.18 1.23 -14.66
C GLY A 276 17.62 0.75 -14.53
N ILE A 277 18.38 0.72 -15.65
CA ILE A 277 19.81 0.39 -15.61
C ILE A 277 20.60 1.37 -14.73
N LEU A 278 20.23 2.64 -14.77
CA LEU A 278 20.96 3.69 -14.04
C LEU A 278 20.69 3.64 -12.53
N TYR A 279 19.45 3.37 -12.12
CA TYR A 279 19.01 3.49 -10.72
C TYR A 279 18.83 2.17 -9.99
N GLU A 280 18.46 1.09 -10.70
CA GLU A 280 18.13 -0.19 -10.08
C GLU A 280 19.20 -1.25 -10.37
N GLY A 281 19.48 -1.51 -11.65
CA GLY A 281 20.43 -2.50 -12.10
C GLY A 281 20.17 -2.93 -13.53
N PHE A 282 20.93 -3.92 -13.99
CA PHE A 282 20.77 -4.42 -15.35
C PHE A 282 19.35 -5.02 -15.57
N THR A 283 18.87 -4.97 -16.81
CA THR A 283 17.48 -5.24 -17.20
C THR A 283 16.94 -6.62 -16.85
N THR A 284 17.80 -7.58 -16.53
CA THR A 284 17.41 -8.95 -16.20
C THR A 284 17.50 -9.27 -14.70
N TYR A 285 17.71 -8.27 -13.83
CA TYR A 285 17.61 -8.47 -12.39
C TYR A 285 17.11 -7.23 -11.60
N GLY A 286 17.34 -5.99 -12.09
CA GLY A 286 16.80 -4.79 -11.45
C GLY A 286 17.16 -4.61 -9.97
N GLY A 287 18.39 -4.92 -9.60
CA GLY A 287 18.87 -4.83 -8.20
C GLY A 287 18.43 -6.00 -7.30
N MET A 288 17.79 -7.05 -7.86
CA MET A 288 17.35 -8.24 -7.13
C MET A 288 18.25 -9.44 -7.42
N ALA A 289 18.27 -10.40 -6.51
CA ALA A 289 18.85 -11.71 -6.78
C ALA A 289 17.88 -12.60 -7.58
N GLY A 290 18.40 -13.58 -8.32
CA GLY A 290 17.56 -14.52 -9.06
C GLY A 290 16.54 -15.25 -8.18
N ARG A 291 16.90 -15.59 -6.94
CA ARG A 291 15.97 -16.18 -5.97
C ARG A 291 14.77 -15.29 -5.64
N ASP A 292 14.94 -13.94 -5.61
CA ASP A 292 13.85 -13.01 -5.35
C ASP A 292 12.90 -12.91 -6.54
N LEU A 293 13.44 -12.97 -7.77
CA LEU A 293 12.66 -13.03 -9.01
C LEU A 293 11.81 -14.31 -9.07
N GLU A 294 12.39 -15.47 -8.70
CA GLU A 294 11.67 -16.75 -8.62
C GLU A 294 10.53 -16.72 -7.59
N ALA A 295 10.80 -16.20 -6.39
CA ALA A 295 9.77 -16.06 -5.35
C ALA A 295 8.62 -15.19 -5.80
N MET A 296 8.91 -14.06 -6.49
CA MET A 296 7.89 -13.14 -7.01
C MET A 296 7.09 -13.77 -8.15
N ALA A 297 7.73 -14.54 -9.03
CA ALA A 297 7.04 -15.26 -10.11
C ALA A 297 5.99 -16.27 -9.58
N VAL A 298 6.29 -16.94 -8.47
CA VAL A 298 5.33 -17.82 -7.79
C VAL A 298 4.27 -16.98 -7.07
N GLY A 299 4.68 -15.97 -6.32
CA GLY A 299 3.78 -15.16 -5.51
C GLY A 299 2.70 -14.45 -6.32
N LEU A 300 3.04 -13.93 -7.53
CA LEU A 300 2.06 -13.32 -8.43
C LEU A 300 0.96 -14.29 -8.86
N ARG A 301 1.30 -15.57 -9.12
CA ARG A 301 0.31 -16.58 -9.47
C ARG A 301 -0.56 -16.98 -8.28
N GLU A 302 0.02 -17.11 -7.09
CA GLU A 302 -0.72 -17.38 -5.85
C GLU A 302 -1.64 -16.23 -5.45
N ALA A 303 -1.29 -14.99 -5.75
CA ALA A 303 -2.07 -13.81 -5.38
C ALA A 303 -3.48 -13.79 -5.99
N VAL A 304 -3.68 -14.39 -7.15
CA VAL A 304 -4.98 -14.45 -7.84
C VAL A 304 -5.75 -15.75 -7.58
N GLU A 305 -5.26 -16.61 -6.69
CA GLU A 305 -6.00 -17.78 -6.23
C GLU A 305 -7.20 -17.36 -5.36
N GLN A 306 -8.40 -17.81 -5.73
CA GLN A 306 -9.65 -17.42 -5.08
C GLN A 306 -9.59 -17.58 -3.55
N GLU A 307 -9.19 -18.76 -3.08
CA GLU A 307 -9.16 -19.09 -1.66
C GLU A 307 -8.15 -18.23 -0.88
N TYR A 308 -7.06 -17.84 -1.54
CA TYR A 308 -6.08 -16.97 -0.92
C TYR A 308 -6.63 -15.54 -0.73
N VAL A 309 -7.11 -14.92 -1.82
CA VAL A 309 -7.52 -13.51 -1.76
C VAL A 309 -8.78 -13.31 -0.93
N GLU A 310 -9.74 -14.26 -1.00
CA GLU A 310 -10.92 -14.30 -0.13
C GLU A 310 -10.49 -14.33 1.35
N SER A 311 -9.63 -15.28 1.73
CA SER A 311 -9.11 -15.39 3.10
C SER A 311 -8.36 -14.13 3.54
N ARG A 312 -7.67 -13.44 2.62
CA ARG A 312 -6.97 -12.19 2.86
C ARG A 312 -7.93 -11.05 3.21
N VAL A 313 -8.95 -10.84 2.39
CA VAL A 313 -9.94 -9.77 2.58
C VAL A 313 -10.84 -10.06 3.79
N GLU A 314 -11.28 -11.32 3.96
CA GLU A 314 -12.04 -11.75 5.15
C GLU A 314 -11.28 -11.45 6.45
N GLN A 315 -9.96 -11.63 6.47
CA GLN A 315 -9.16 -11.37 7.67
C GLN A 315 -9.13 -9.89 8.07
N VAL A 316 -9.12 -8.98 7.09
CA VAL A 316 -9.21 -7.54 7.35
C VAL A 316 -10.60 -7.16 7.83
N ALA A 317 -11.63 -7.73 7.22
CA ALA A 317 -13.02 -7.53 7.64
C ALA A 317 -13.24 -8.04 9.08
N GLU A 318 -12.71 -9.22 9.43
CA GLU A 318 -12.76 -9.81 10.77
C GLU A 318 -12.14 -8.87 11.83
N LEU A 319 -10.97 -8.27 11.55
CA LEU A 319 -10.40 -7.27 12.47
C LEU A 319 -11.31 -6.05 12.60
N GLY A 320 -11.91 -5.58 11.49
CA GLY A 320 -12.84 -4.47 11.52
C GLY A 320 -14.08 -4.75 12.36
N GLU A 321 -14.66 -5.95 12.25
CA GLU A 321 -15.80 -6.40 13.03
C GLU A 321 -15.46 -6.46 14.54
N LEU A 322 -14.34 -7.08 14.90
CA LEU A 322 -13.88 -7.17 16.28
C LEU A 322 -13.68 -5.78 16.91
N LEU A 323 -13.10 -4.84 16.18
CA LEU A 323 -12.94 -3.46 16.66
C LEU A 323 -14.28 -2.73 16.82
N GLN A 324 -15.24 -2.94 15.92
CA GLN A 324 -16.57 -2.35 16.04
C GLN A 324 -17.35 -2.93 17.23
N GLU A 325 -17.20 -4.23 17.52
CA GLU A 325 -17.82 -4.88 18.68
C GLU A 325 -17.39 -4.24 20.00
N VAL A 326 -16.15 -3.76 20.12
CA VAL A 326 -15.65 -3.02 21.28
C VAL A 326 -15.80 -1.49 21.14
N GLY A 327 -16.58 -1.03 20.17
CA GLY A 327 -16.97 0.39 20.02
C GLY A 327 -15.89 1.30 19.41
N VAL A 328 -14.91 0.75 18.71
CA VAL A 328 -13.88 1.53 18.03
C VAL A 328 -14.44 2.15 16.74
N PRO A 329 -14.34 3.47 16.53
CA PRO A 329 -14.79 4.11 15.30
C PRO A 329 -13.79 3.82 14.15
N ILE A 330 -14.24 3.06 13.15
CA ILE A 330 -13.44 2.73 11.97
C ILE A 330 -14.06 3.28 10.68
N ARG A 331 -13.25 3.36 9.63
CA ARG A 331 -13.74 3.60 8.26
C ARG A 331 -14.42 2.33 7.73
N THR A 332 -15.61 2.49 7.16
CA THR A 332 -16.42 1.41 6.61
C THR A 332 -16.91 1.73 5.19
N PRO A 333 -17.05 0.70 4.32
CA PRO A 333 -16.61 -0.69 4.53
C PRO A 333 -15.09 -0.78 4.70
N THR A 334 -14.58 -1.87 5.26
CA THR A 334 -13.13 -2.12 5.34
C THR A 334 -12.56 -2.33 3.94
N GLY A 335 -11.31 -1.87 3.75
CA GLY A 335 -10.55 -2.15 2.53
C GLY A 335 -9.88 -3.52 2.53
N GLY A 336 -9.00 -3.78 1.55
CA GLY A 336 -8.39 -5.10 1.35
C GLY A 336 -7.18 -5.40 2.26
N HIS A 337 -6.50 -4.37 2.82
CA HIS A 337 -5.21 -4.59 3.47
C HIS A 337 -5.09 -4.08 4.91
N ALA A 338 -5.98 -3.23 5.35
CA ALA A 338 -5.90 -2.58 6.64
C ALA A 338 -7.26 -2.15 7.18
N VAL A 339 -7.36 -1.99 8.50
CA VAL A 339 -8.44 -1.27 9.16
C VAL A 339 -7.96 0.13 9.51
N TYR A 340 -8.81 1.14 9.29
CA TYR A 340 -8.50 2.55 9.55
C TYR A 340 -9.39 3.06 10.67
N VAL A 341 -8.78 3.36 11.82
CA VAL A 341 -9.44 3.88 13.02
C VAL A 341 -9.48 5.39 12.95
N ASP A 342 -10.63 5.99 13.24
CA ASP A 342 -10.80 7.44 13.39
C ASP A 342 -10.33 7.86 14.79
N ALA A 343 -9.06 8.23 14.87
CA ALA A 343 -8.42 8.57 16.15
C ALA A 343 -9.01 9.84 16.79
N ALA A 344 -9.45 10.81 15.98
CA ALA A 344 -10.10 12.01 16.52
C ALA A 344 -11.45 11.70 17.18
N LYS A 345 -12.17 10.69 16.68
CA LYS A 345 -13.40 10.24 17.35
C LYS A 345 -13.13 9.34 18.55
N PHE A 346 -12.04 8.57 18.50
CA PHE A 346 -11.67 7.68 19.60
C PHE A 346 -11.10 8.45 20.80
N LEU A 347 -10.27 9.49 20.55
CA LEU A 347 -9.64 10.38 21.53
C LEU A 347 -10.09 11.84 21.34
N PRO A 348 -11.37 12.17 21.55
CA PRO A 348 -11.91 13.50 21.24
C PRO A 348 -11.38 14.62 22.14
N SER A 349 -10.73 14.29 23.26
CA SER A 349 -10.08 15.25 24.16
C SER A 349 -8.74 15.76 23.66
N ILE A 350 -8.11 15.06 22.71
CA ILE A 350 -6.79 15.43 22.18
C ILE A 350 -6.97 16.28 20.91
N PRO A 351 -6.52 17.55 20.93
CA PRO A 351 -6.62 18.42 19.75
C PRO A 351 -5.68 17.95 18.62
N ARG A 352 -6.00 18.35 17.41
CA ARG A 352 -5.28 17.93 16.19
C ARG A 352 -3.77 18.19 16.26
N ASP A 353 -3.36 19.35 16.76
CA ASP A 353 -1.96 19.77 16.90
C ASP A 353 -1.18 19.04 18.02
N GLN A 354 -1.88 18.19 18.77
CA GLN A 354 -1.29 17.24 19.74
C GLN A 354 -1.38 15.79 19.27
N PHE A 355 -1.65 15.55 17.99
CA PHE A 355 -1.52 14.28 17.27
C PHE A 355 -2.31 13.11 17.88
N PRO A 356 -3.66 13.12 17.89
CA PRO A 356 -4.45 12.06 18.50
C PRO A 356 -4.16 10.67 17.93
N GLY A 357 -3.82 10.56 16.62
CA GLY A 357 -3.42 9.30 16.02
C GLY A 357 -2.08 8.79 16.54
N GLN A 358 -1.09 9.65 16.70
CA GLN A 358 0.21 9.27 17.25
C GLN A 358 0.10 8.93 18.75
N ALA A 359 -0.71 9.65 19.52
CA ALA A 359 -1.00 9.30 20.90
C ALA A 359 -1.64 7.91 20.99
N LEU A 360 -2.63 7.61 20.13
CA LEU A 360 -3.31 6.31 20.10
C LEU A 360 -2.34 5.18 19.77
N VAL A 361 -1.47 5.29 18.76
CA VAL A 361 -0.51 4.20 18.46
C VAL A 361 0.50 3.98 19.59
N GLY A 362 0.90 5.02 20.30
CA GLY A 362 1.72 4.91 21.50
C GLY A 362 1.01 4.12 22.62
N GLU A 363 -0.27 4.40 22.86
CA GLU A 363 -1.07 3.70 23.88
C GLU A 363 -1.36 2.25 23.50
N LEU A 364 -1.63 1.94 22.22
CA LEU A 364 -1.78 0.56 21.76
C LEU A 364 -0.51 -0.26 21.98
N TYR A 365 0.65 0.34 21.77
CA TYR A 365 1.91 -0.33 22.10
C TYR A 365 2.08 -0.49 23.61
N ARG A 366 1.81 0.54 24.40
CA ARG A 366 1.94 0.49 25.86
C ARG A 366 1.03 -0.57 26.50
N GLU A 367 -0.23 -0.68 26.05
CA GLU A 367 -1.20 -1.61 26.63
C GLU A 367 -1.02 -3.04 26.13
N GLY A 368 -0.83 -3.25 24.82
CA GLY A 368 -0.85 -4.58 24.22
C GLY A 368 0.35 -4.94 23.35
N GLY A 369 1.39 -4.10 23.27
CA GLY A 369 2.50 -4.35 22.35
C GLY A 369 2.09 -4.32 20.87
N VAL A 370 1.01 -3.60 20.52
CA VAL A 370 0.47 -3.48 19.17
C VAL A 370 1.04 -2.24 18.52
N ARG A 371 1.67 -2.40 17.34
CA ARG A 371 2.22 -1.30 16.55
C ARG A 371 1.37 -1.02 15.32
N GLY A 372 0.72 0.14 15.25
CA GLY A 372 0.05 0.69 14.07
C GLY A 372 0.81 1.88 13.51
N VAL A 373 0.22 2.61 12.55
CA VAL A 373 0.80 3.84 12.00
C VAL A 373 -0.22 4.97 11.95
N GLU A 374 0.19 6.15 12.38
CA GLU A 374 -0.58 7.37 12.27
C GLU A 374 -0.59 7.88 10.83
N LEU A 375 -1.76 8.33 10.36
CA LEU A 375 -2.00 8.94 9.05
C LEU A 375 -2.84 10.21 9.20
N GLY A 376 -2.35 11.16 9.96
CA GLY A 376 -2.99 12.45 10.21
C GLY A 376 -1.98 13.59 10.22
N GLU A 377 -2.13 14.51 11.16
CA GLU A 377 -1.32 15.73 11.27
C GLU A 377 0.18 15.43 11.53
N PHE A 378 0.50 14.33 12.23
CA PHE A 378 1.90 14.00 12.49
C PHE A 378 2.62 13.51 11.22
N ALA A 379 1.98 12.61 10.44
CA ALA A 379 2.56 12.10 9.19
C ALA A 379 2.49 13.12 8.04
N PHE A 380 1.46 13.97 8.01
CA PHE A 380 1.18 14.91 6.93
C PHE A 380 0.92 16.33 7.46
N PRO A 381 2.00 17.04 7.84
CA PRO A 381 1.88 18.33 8.50
C PRO A 381 1.15 19.39 7.65
N GLY A 382 0.10 19.97 8.24
CA GLY A 382 -0.66 21.08 7.61
C GLY A 382 -1.64 20.67 6.52
N GLU A 383 -1.76 19.37 6.20
CA GLU A 383 -2.76 18.89 5.25
C GLU A 383 -4.13 18.75 5.93
N ASP A 384 -5.20 19.19 5.25
CA ASP A 384 -6.58 19.03 5.75
C ASP A 384 -7.08 17.60 5.49
N ARG A 385 -6.71 16.68 6.38
CA ARG A 385 -7.11 15.27 6.31
C ARG A 385 -7.59 14.72 7.65
N PRO A 386 -8.37 13.62 7.63
CA PRO A 386 -8.80 12.93 8.83
C PRO A 386 -7.62 12.44 9.68
N GLN A 387 -7.79 12.41 11.00
CA GLN A 387 -6.81 11.88 11.93
C GLN A 387 -7.01 10.35 12.05
N LEU A 388 -6.28 9.58 11.27
CA LEU A 388 -6.45 8.13 11.19
C LEU A 388 -5.29 7.36 11.82
N VAL A 389 -5.58 6.20 12.34
CA VAL A 389 -4.60 5.13 12.63
C VAL A 389 -4.87 3.99 11.69
N ARG A 390 -3.86 3.58 10.94
CA ARG A 390 -3.91 2.43 10.05
C ARG A 390 -3.31 1.19 10.71
N LEU A 391 -4.08 0.12 10.70
CA LEU A 391 -3.68 -1.20 11.19
C LEU A 391 -3.56 -2.12 9.97
N CYS A 392 -2.36 -2.18 9.37
CA CYS A 392 -2.09 -3.03 8.22
C CYS A 392 -1.89 -4.48 8.64
N LEU A 393 -2.60 -5.40 8.03
CA LEU A 393 -2.39 -6.83 8.26
C LEU A 393 -1.34 -7.39 7.30
N PRO A 394 -0.17 -7.86 7.79
CA PRO A 394 0.77 -8.63 6.98
C PRO A 394 0.13 -9.91 6.44
N ARG A 395 0.42 -10.23 5.16
CA ARG A 395 -0.19 -11.37 4.49
C ARG A 395 0.28 -12.70 5.08
N ARG A 396 -0.67 -13.62 5.39
CA ARG A 396 -0.39 -14.98 5.90
C ARG A 396 0.41 -15.02 7.22
N THR A 397 0.34 -13.97 8.06
CA THR A 397 1.19 -13.83 9.25
C THR A 397 0.41 -14.07 10.53
N TYR A 398 -0.63 -13.29 10.78
CA TYR A 398 -1.38 -13.34 12.03
C TYR A 398 -2.59 -14.27 11.98
N PHE A 399 -2.94 -14.85 13.14
CA PHE A 399 -4.10 -15.70 13.35
C PHE A 399 -5.19 -14.91 14.08
N ARG A 400 -6.38 -15.51 14.22
CA ARG A 400 -7.53 -14.88 14.86
C ARG A 400 -7.21 -14.39 16.28
N GLU A 401 -6.47 -15.18 17.05
CA GLU A 401 -6.09 -14.86 18.41
C GLU A 401 -5.26 -13.56 18.51
N HIS A 402 -4.48 -13.23 17.50
CA HIS A 402 -3.78 -11.94 17.43
C HIS A 402 -4.74 -10.78 17.13
N LEU A 403 -5.78 -11.01 16.31
CA LEU A 403 -6.81 -10.00 16.02
C LEU A 403 -7.68 -9.74 17.24
N GLU A 404 -8.04 -10.78 17.98
CA GLU A 404 -8.75 -10.68 19.25
C GLU A 404 -7.92 -9.90 20.27
N HIS A 405 -6.60 -10.16 20.38
CA HIS A 405 -5.69 -9.40 21.24
C HIS A 405 -5.63 -7.91 20.87
N VAL A 406 -5.67 -7.58 19.55
CA VAL A 406 -5.74 -6.18 19.11
C VAL A 406 -7.04 -5.52 19.59
N ALA A 407 -8.18 -6.19 19.48
CA ALA A 407 -9.47 -5.67 19.94
C ALA A 407 -9.51 -5.52 21.48
N GLU A 408 -8.99 -6.50 22.22
CA GLU A 408 -8.84 -6.43 23.70
C GLU A 408 -7.92 -5.27 24.11
N THR A 409 -6.86 -5.00 23.34
CA THR A 409 -5.97 -3.86 23.56
C THR A 409 -6.71 -2.53 23.38
N PHE A 410 -7.54 -2.40 22.36
CA PHE A 410 -8.38 -1.20 22.16
C PHE A 410 -9.40 -1.00 23.28
N ASP A 411 -10.03 -2.07 23.76
CA ASP A 411 -10.97 -2.03 24.88
C ASP A 411 -10.27 -1.53 26.15
N ALA A 412 -9.07 -2.05 26.45
CA ALA A 412 -8.26 -1.59 27.58
C ALA A 412 -7.83 -0.12 27.45
N VAL A 413 -7.48 0.34 26.27
CA VAL A 413 -7.16 1.76 26.00
C VAL A 413 -8.41 2.63 26.15
N ALA A 414 -9.58 2.14 25.72
CA ALA A 414 -10.85 2.87 25.84
C ALA A 414 -11.25 3.14 27.30
N ASP A 415 -10.99 2.21 28.22
CA ASP A 415 -11.24 2.36 29.65
C ASP A 415 -10.45 3.51 30.28
N GLY A 416 -9.25 3.80 29.79
CA GLY A 416 -8.36 4.86 30.28
C GLY A 416 -8.28 6.12 29.37
N ARG A 417 -9.07 6.20 28.30
CA ARG A 417 -8.89 7.19 27.23
C ARG A 417 -8.94 8.65 27.67
N ASP A 418 -9.67 8.98 28.74
CA ASP A 418 -9.80 10.35 29.25
C ASP A 418 -8.53 10.84 29.98
N GLU A 419 -7.63 9.93 30.34
CA GLU A 419 -6.34 10.18 30.98
C GLU A 419 -5.18 10.26 29.98
N ILE A 420 -5.43 9.92 28.70
CA ILE A 420 -4.42 9.95 27.65
C ILE A 420 -4.07 11.37 27.28
N SER A 421 -2.78 11.71 27.37
CA SER A 421 -2.24 13.00 26.95
C SER A 421 -1.92 13.00 25.46
N GLY A 422 -2.12 14.16 24.82
CA GLY A 422 -1.56 14.40 23.49
C GLY A 422 -0.02 14.40 23.51
N LEU A 423 0.58 14.61 22.36
CA LEU A 423 2.04 14.64 22.18
C LEU A 423 2.51 15.99 21.65
N THR A 424 3.77 16.31 21.91
CA THR A 424 4.46 17.49 21.39
C THR A 424 5.79 17.07 20.76
N VAL A 425 6.10 17.58 19.56
CA VAL A 425 7.37 17.33 18.89
C VAL A 425 8.52 18.02 19.64
N VAL A 426 9.57 17.25 19.94
CA VAL A 426 10.80 17.72 20.60
C VAL A 426 11.89 17.99 19.57
N SER A 427 12.04 17.06 18.62
CA SER A 427 12.98 17.21 17.50
C SER A 427 12.36 16.61 16.24
N GLU A 428 12.67 17.18 15.09
CA GLU A 428 12.22 16.70 13.79
C GLU A 428 13.31 16.84 12.74
N PRO A 429 13.27 16.02 11.66
CA PRO A 429 14.24 16.13 10.56
C PRO A 429 14.08 17.45 9.80
N SER A 430 15.13 17.83 9.05
CA SER A 430 15.12 19.03 8.22
C SER A 430 14.10 18.98 7.05
N MET A 431 13.59 17.80 6.73
CA MET A 431 12.51 17.56 5.75
C MET A 431 11.23 17.20 6.51
N PRO A 432 10.26 18.13 6.61
CA PRO A 432 9.02 17.89 7.38
C PRO A 432 8.21 16.68 6.90
N GLU A 433 8.29 16.34 5.60
CA GLU A 433 7.64 15.19 4.98
C GLU A 433 8.16 13.85 5.53
N LEU A 434 9.33 13.84 6.16
CA LEU A 434 9.93 12.66 6.79
C LEU A 434 9.75 12.64 8.31
N ARG A 435 8.99 13.58 8.87
CA ARG A 435 8.80 13.76 10.32
C ARG A 435 8.37 12.48 11.00
N HIS A 436 7.38 11.79 10.48
CA HIS A 436 6.84 10.59 11.10
C HIS A 436 7.82 9.41 11.19
N PHE A 437 8.88 9.40 10.35
CA PHE A 437 9.87 8.32 10.40
C PHE A 437 10.93 8.49 11.49
N SER A 438 11.20 9.72 11.94
CA SER A 438 12.39 9.98 12.78
C SER A 438 12.24 11.08 13.83
N ALA A 439 11.10 11.76 13.92
CA ALA A 439 10.89 12.75 14.95
C ALA A 439 10.82 12.12 16.34
N GLU A 440 11.26 12.89 17.35
CA GLU A 440 11.08 12.57 18.76
C GLU A 440 9.93 13.43 19.33
N LEU A 441 9.09 12.81 20.15
CA LEU A 441 7.97 13.44 20.82
C LEU A 441 8.08 13.24 22.34
N ARG A 442 7.23 13.96 23.06
CA ARG A 442 6.97 13.76 24.49
C ARG A 442 5.49 13.99 24.77
N PRO A 443 4.97 13.50 25.89
CA PRO A 443 3.63 13.87 26.35
C PRO A 443 3.47 15.39 26.43
N ALA A 444 2.32 15.91 25.98
CA ALA A 444 1.96 17.33 26.12
C ALA A 444 1.77 17.66 27.61
N GLU A 445 2.10 18.88 28.00
CA GLU A 445 1.96 19.38 29.38
C GLU A 445 0.51 19.68 29.74
#